data_c100531e97017ade382662cd1566329d
#
_entry.id   c100531e97017ade382662cd1566329d
#
_cell.length_a   1.000
_cell.length_b   1.000
_cell.length_c   1.000
_cell.angle_alpha   90.00
_cell.angle_beta   90.00
_cell.angle_gamma   90.00
#
_symmetry.space_group_name_H-M   'P 1'
#
loop_
_entity.id
_entity.type
_entity.pdbx_description
1 polymer ?
#
loop_
_entity_poly.entity_id
_entity_poly.type
_entity_poly.pdbx_seq_one_letter_code
_entity_poly.pdbx_strand_id
1 'polypeptide(L)' 'MYPENWKEISYKFRESKNWICEECRKDCSKNKEELETHHIDHDPSNCNLSNLKALCKTCHAKIYPHMQ' A
#
# COMPACT_ATOMS: atom_id res chain seq x y z
N MET A 1 -10.31 10.00 -5.57
CA MET A 1 -9.35 10.27 -6.67
C MET A 1 -7.95 10.43 -6.10
N TYR A 2 -6.96 9.89 -6.77
CA TYR A 2 -5.57 10.01 -6.32
C TYR A 2 -5.01 11.39 -6.65
N PRO A 3 -4.14 11.96 -5.79
CA PRO A 3 -3.47 13.21 -6.11
C PRO A 3 -2.49 13.03 -7.27
N GLU A 4 -2.08 14.15 -7.91
CA GLU A 4 -1.17 14.09 -9.05
C GLU A 4 0.14 13.40 -8.75
N ASN A 5 0.66 13.59 -7.54
CA ASN A 5 1.94 13.01 -7.13
C ASN A 5 1.77 11.68 -6.39
N TRP A 6 0.66 10.97 -6.62
CA TRP A 6 0.38 9.73 -5.92
C TRP A 6 1.46 8.66 -6.13
N LYS A 7 1.98 8.56 -7.34
CA LYS A 7 3.04 7.57 -7.60
C LYS A 7 4.26 7.80 -6.73
N GLU A 8 4.64 9.06 -6.56
CA GLU A 8 5.79 9.41 -5.72
C GLU A 8 5.49 9.16 -4.25
N ILE A 9 4.32 9.57 -3.78
CA ILE A 9 3.90 9.34 -2.40
C ILE A 9 3.90 7.85 -2.09
N SER A 10 3.29 7.06 -2.96
CA SER A 10 3.19 5.62 -2.80
C SER A 10 4.57 4.95 -2.79
N TYR A 11 5.44 5.35 -3.72
CA TYR A 11 6.78 4.80 -3.79
C TYR A 11 7.57 5.09 -2.52
N LYS A 12 7.58 6.35 -2.09
CA LYS A 12 8.33 6.75 -0.90
C LYS A 12 7.77 6.11 0.36
N PHE A 13 6.47 5.94 0.43
CA PHE A 13 5.86 5.27 1.58
C PHE A 13 6.33 3.82 1.67
N ARG A 14 6.23 3.07 0.55
CA ARG A 14 6.64 1.67 0.54
C ARG A 14 8.13 1.53 0.82
N GLU A 15 8.93 2.46 0.29
CA GLU A 15 10.37 2.49 0.55
C GLU A 15 10.65 2.66 2.04
N SER A 16 9.90 3.54 2.71
CA SER A 16 10.04 3.76 4.16
C SER A 16 9.71 2.52 4.98
N LYS A 17 8.96 1.58 4.38
CA LYS A 17 8.64 0.29 5.01
C LYS A 17 9.60 -0.82 4.58
N ASN A 18 10.71 -0.44 3.93
CA ASN A 18 11.73 -1.38 3.44
C ASN A 18 11.15 -2.42 2.47
N TRP A 19 10.06 -2.05 1.77
CA TRP A 19 9.38 -2.93 0.80
C TRP A 19 8.85 -4.22 1.42
N ILE A 20 8.56 -4.19 2.73
CA ILE A 20 8.07 -5.34 3.47
C ILE A 20 6.58 -5.18 3.72
N CYS A 21 5.80 -6.22 3.41
CA CYS A 21 4.38 -6.23 3.71
C CYS A 21 4.16 -6.09 5.22
N GLU A 22 3.33 -5.13 5.63
CA GLU A 22 3.09 -4.90 7.05
C GLU A 22 2.26 -5.99 7.70
N GLU A 23 1.60 -6.82 6.90
CA GLU A 23 0.72 -7.87 7.42
C GLU A 23 1.44 -9.21 7.54
N CYS A 24 1.97 -9.73 6.43
CA CYS A 24 2.60 -11.05 6.41
C CYS A 24 4.13 -11.00 6.42
N ARG A 25 4.70 -9.81 6.40
CA ARG A 25 6.15 -9.59 6.45
C ARG A 25 6.92 -10.07 5.21
N LYS A 26 6.23 -10.33 4.11
CA LYS A 26 6.89 -10.71 2.87
C LYS A 26 7.80 -9.58 2.40
N ASP A 27 9.04 -9.91 2.04
CA ASP A 27 10.00 -8.96 1.51
C ASP A 27 9.79 -8.82 0.01
N CYS A 28 9.31 -7.66 -0.42
CA CYS A 28 9.04 -7.36 -1.83
C CYS A 28 10.13 -6.47 -2.44
N SER A 29 11.29 -6.35 -1.80
CA SER A 29 12.34 -5.44 -2.29
C SER A 29 12.87 -5.82 -3.66
N LYS A 30 12.82 -7.10 -4.01
CA LYS A 30 13.28 -7.58 -5.32
C LYS A 30 12.19 -7.56 -6.38
N ASN A 31 10.95 -7.39 -5.96
CA ASN A 31 9.80 -7.33 -6.84
C ASN A 31 8.83 -6.29 -6.29
N LYS A 32 9.22 -5.03 -6.44
CA LYS A 32 8.55 -3.89 -5.79
C LYS A 32 7.09 -3.74 -6.18
N GLU A 33 6.72 -4.17 -7.38
CA GLU A 33 5.33 -4.07 -7.83
C GLU A 33 4.39 -5.03 -7.12
N GLU A 34 4.91 -5.99 -6.35
CA GLU A 34 4.08 -6.87 -5.54
C GLU A 34 3.63 -6.21 -4.25
N LEU A 35 4.28 -5.09 -3.87
CA LEU A 35 3.89 -4.34 -2.68
C LEU A 35 3.04 -3.16 -3.10
N GLU A 36 1.86 -3.04 -2.53
CA GLU A 36 0.92 -1.98 -2.84
C GLU A 36 0.67 -1.09 -1.62
N THR A 37 0.28 0.15 -1.89
CA THR A 37 -0.08 1.08 -0.82
C THR A 37 -1.59 1.06 -0.67
N HIS A 38 -2.06 0.70 0.52
CA HIS A 38 -3.48 0.61 0.83
C HIS A 38 -3.94 1.83 1.64
N HIS A 39 -5.08 2.41 1.27
CA HIS A 39 -5.72 3.46 2.06
C HIS A 39 -6.63 2.80 3.07
N ILE A 40 -6.31 2.97 4.35
CA ILE A 40 -7.02 2.27 5.42
C ILE A 40 -8.51 2.58 5.44
N ASP A 41 -8.88 3.85 5.21
CA ASP A 41 -10.28 4.26 5.16
C ASP A 41 -10.91 4.11 3.76
N HIS A 42 -10.17 3.54 2.81
CA HIS A 42 -10.60 3.34 1.42
C HIS A 42 -10.86 4.64 0.66
N ASP A 43 -10.41 5.77 1.16
CA ASP A 43 -10.50 7.05 0.47
C ASP A 43 -9.17 7.37 -0.21
N PRO A 44 -9.08 7.22 -1.55
CA PRO A 44 -7.81 7.43 -2.24
C PRO A 44 -7.31 8.88 -2.20
N SER A 45 -8.15 9.83 -1.83
CA SER A 45 -7.73 11.21 -1.69
C SER A 45 -7.07 11.49 -0.33
N ASN A 46 -7.25 10.60 0.64
CA ASN A 46 -6.67 10.75 1.98
C ASN A 46 -5.31 10.06 2.03
N CYS A 47 -4.26 10.81 1.67
CA CYS A 47 -2.90 10.30 1.60
C CYS A 47 -2.06 10.63 2.83
N ASN A 48 -2.71 10.87 3.98
CA ASN A 48 -2.00 11.00 5.24
C ASN A 48 -1.25 9.70 5.53
N LEU A 49 0.00 9.80 5.98
CA LEU A 49 0.82 8.61 6.22
C LEU A 49 0.17 7.67 7.24
N SER A 50 -0.57 8.22 8.20
CA SER A 50 -1.29 7.41 9.19
C SER A 50 -2.44 6.62 8.58
N ASN A 51 -2.86 6.96 7.36
CA ASN A 51 -3.94 6.29 6.64
C ASN A 51 -3.42 5.31 5.60
N LEU A 52 -2.11 5.14 5.50
CA LEU A 52 -1.51 4.26 4.49
C LEU A 52 -0.95 3.01 5.12
N LYS A 53 -0.98 1.92 4.38
CA LYS A 53 -0.42 0.65 4.82
C LYS A 53 0.20 -0.05 3.61
N ALA A 54 1.38 -0.61 3.79
CA ALA A 54 2.06 -1.34 2.73
C ALA A 54 1.67 -2.80 2.81
N LEU A 55 1.01 -3.30 1.77
CA LEU A 55 0.50 -4.67 1.71
C LEU A 55 0.92 -5.34 0.42
N CYS A 56 1.34 -6.61 0.49
CA CYS A 56 1.57 -7.36 -0.73
C CYS A 56 0.22 -7.65 -1.39
N LYS A 57 0.25 -8.00 -2.68
CA LYS A 57 -0.99 -8.23 -3.44
C LYS A 57 -1.88 -9.27 -2.79
N THR A 58 -1.30 -10.32 -2.21
CA THR A 58 -2.08 -11.36 -1.54
C THR A 58 -2.83 -10.84 -0.33
N CYS A 59 -2.13 -10.07 0.53
CA CYS A 59 -2.77 -9.49 1.72
C CYS A 59 -3.79 -8.43 1.34
N HIS A 60 -3.48 -7.63 0.32
CA HIS A 60 -4.40 -6.59 -0.15
C HIS A 60 -5.68 -7.21 -0.71
N ALA A 61 -5.55 -8.31 -1.44
CA ALA A 61 -6.69 -9.01 -2.00
C ALA A 61 -7.61 -9.59 -0.92
N LYS A 62 -7.07 -9.94 0.24
CA LYS A 62 -7.87 -10.45 1.34
C LYS A 62 -8.79 -9.39 1.94
N ILE A 63 -8.44 -8.13 1.79
CA ILE A 63 -9.25 -7.02 2.30
C ILE A 63 -10.41 -6.74 1.36
N TYR A 64 -10.16 -6.77 0.06
CA TYR A 64 -11.14 -6.38 -0.94
C TYR A 64 -12.40 -7.23 -1.00
N PRO A 65 -12.37 -8.55 -0.75
CA PRO A 65 -13.62 -9.32 -0.79
C PRO A 65 -14.72 -8.80 0.12
N HIS A 66 -14.35 -8.06 1.16
CA HIS A 66 -15.32 -7.49 2.10
C HIS A 66 -15.99 -6.24 1.56
N MET A 67 -15.56 -5.74 0.44
CA MET A 67 -16.05 -4.49 -0.14
C MET A 67 -17.12 -4.69 -1.19
N GLN A 68 -17.46 -5.92 -1.50
CA GLN A 68 -18.42 -6.25 -2.54
C GLN A 68 -19.80 -6.51 -2.00
#